data_6d10343a4d33eb7d1b5fbf13b1442a1f
#
_entry.id   6d10343a4d33eb7d1b5fbf13b1442a1f
#
_cell.length_a   1.000
_cell.length_b   1.000
_cell.length_c   1.000
_cell.angle_alpha   90.00
_cell.angle_beta   90.00
_cell.angle_gamma   90.00
#
_symmetry.space_group_name_H-M   'P 1'
#
loop_
_entity.id
_entity.type
_entity.pdbx_description
1 polymer ?
#
loop_
_entity_poly.entity_id
_entity_poly.type
_entity_poly.pdbx_seq_one_letter_code
_entity_poly.pdbx_strand_id
1 'polypeptide(L)'
;MNRVLGGGIIPGALVLMVGDPGVGKSSLNLRICANVATTHKVLYVTGEESARQIRMRADRLNALQDNLFVLSETDLERIERHVLETKPDLLIIDSIQTIFRPDVQSAPGSVSQVRECSVSLLRIAKQNNISIFIIGHVTKDGTLAGPRVLEHIVDTVLYFEGERNAEYRVLRAIKNRFGNTNEIGIFEMRETGLVDVPDASKMFLSEENSNESGTVIIPALEGTRPLLVEIQSLVAPTPYVPPRRTSDSIDIKKIQLLLAVLEKRVHLNLSLIHISEPTRLALI
;
A
#
# COMPACT_ATOMS: atom_id res chain seq x y z
N MET A 1 0.44 -1.98 -9.69
CA MET A 1 0.55 -0.50 -9.58
C MET A 1 -0.44 0.24 -10.48
N ASN A 2 -0.46 0.04 -11.80
CA ASN A 2 -1.35 0.74 -12.73
C ASN A 2 -2.83 0.69 -12.34
N ARG A 3 -3.32 -0.45 -11.88
CA ARG A 3 -4.70 -0.63 -11.39
C ARG A 3 -5.03 0.37 -10.28
N VAL A 4 -4.17 0.46 -9.26
CA VAL A 4 -4.39 1.34 -8.08
C VAL A 4 -4.32 2.82 -8.45
N LEU A 5 -3.51 3.17 -9.46
CA LEU A 5 -3.41 4.54 -9.97
C LEU A 5 -4.54 4.92 -10.94
N GLY A 6 -5.40 3.96 -11.34
CA GLY A 6 -6.49 4.24 -12.29
C GLY A 6 -6.04 4.22 -13.76
N GLY A 7 -4.95 3.51 -14.08
CA GLY A 7 -4.45 3.33 -15.45
C GLY A 7 -2.96 3.61 -15.61
N GLY A 8 -2.34 4.38 -14.73
CA GLY A 8 -0.90 4.67 -14.79
C GLY A 8 -0.51 5.95 -14.07
N ILE A 9 0.74 6.33 -14.24
CA ILE A 9 1.30 7.57 -13.70
C ILE A 9 0.85 8.73 -14.60
N ILE A 10 0.26 9.75 -14.00
CA ILE A 10 -0.25 10.93 -14.72
C ILE A 10 0.78 12.05 -14.67
N PRO A 11 1.20 12.61 -15.81
CA PRO A 11 2.11 13.74 -15.86
C PRO A 11 1.61 14.93 -15.03
N GLY A 12 2.49 15.54 -14.25
CA GLY A 12 2.17 16.65 -13.37
C GLY A 12 1.39 16.26 -12.11
N ALA A 13 1.19 14.98 -11.82
CA ALA A 13 0.54 14.51 -10.61
C ALA A 13 1.51 14.46 -9.43
N LEU A 14 1.01 14.82 -8.25
CA LEU A 14 1.69 14.64 -6.97
C LEU A 14 1.06 13.46 -6.21
N VAL A 15 1.84 12.41 -6.01
CA VAL A 15 1.42 11.17 -5.35
C VAL A 15 2.15 11.03 -4.02
N LEU A 16 1.40 10.82 -2.95
CA LEU A 16 1.94 10.51 -1.62
C LEU A 16 1.83 9.00 -1.38
N MET A 17 2.94 8.34 -1.11
CA MET A 17 2.98 6.95 -0.68
C MET A 17 3.34 6.86 0.80
N VAL A 18 2.45 6.31 1.59
CA VAL A 18 2.62 6.13 3.04
C VAL A 18 2.53 4.66 3.42
N GLY A 19 2.98 4.35 4.61
CA GLY A 19 2.96 2.98 5.19
C GLY A 19 4.01 2.84 6.28
N ASP A 20 3.95 1.73 7.00
CA ASP A 20 4.83 1.47 8.13
C ASP A 20 6.32 1.43 7.73
N PRO A 21 7.21 1.80 8.65
CA PRO A 21 8.64 1.60 8.45
C PRO A 21 8.98 0.12 8.19
N GLY A 22 9.74 -0.13 7.12
CA GLY A 22 10.17 -1.49 6.76
C GLY A 22 9.18 -2.30 5.93
N VAL A 23 7.98 -1.77 5.59
CA VAL A 23 7.01 -2.47 4.73
C VAL A 23 7.48 -2.66 3.29
N GLY A 24 8.48 -1.90 2.83
CA GLY A 24 9.07 -2.03 1.49
C GLY A 24 8.78 -0.85 0.55
N LYS A 25 8.37 0.33 1.06
CA LYS A 25 8.07 1.52 0.23
C LYS A 25 9.20 1.89 -0.73
N SER A 26 10.43 2.03 -0.23
CA SER A 26 11.58 2.39 -1.06
C SER A 26 11.91 1.31 -2.10
N SER A 27 11.73 0.03 -1.77
CA SER A 27 11.91 -1.08 -2.71
C SER A 27 10.87 -1.07 -3.82
N LEU A 28 9.60 -0.80 -3.48
CA LEU A 28 8.53 -0.65 -4.47
C LEU A 28 8.80 0.55 -5.40
N ASN A 29 9.20 1.69 -4.82
CA ASN A 29 9.51 2.89 -5.62
C ASN A 29 10.72 2.69 -6.52
N LEU A 30 11.79 2.03 -6.08
CA LEU A 30 12.92 1.68 -6.95
C LEU A 30 12.48 0.80 -8.12
N ARG A 31 11.58 -0.17 -7.90
CA ARG A 31 11.04 -0.99 -8.97
C ARG A 31 10.18 -0.20 -9.95
N ILE A 32 9.37 0.74 -9.45
CA ILE A 32 8.62 1.68 -10.30
C ILE A 32 9.61 2.51 -11.14
N CYS A 33 10.64 3.06 -10.49
CA CYS A 33 11.70 3.83 -11.18
C CYS A 33 12.34 3.03 -12.30
N ALA A 34 12.74 1.77 -12.03
CA ALA A 34 13.37 0.91 -13.03
C ALA A 34 12.45 0.68 -14.24
N ASN A 35 11.17 0.42 -14.00
CA ASN A 35 10.21 0.22 -15.09
C ASN A 35 9.98 1.50 -15.91
N VAL A 36 9.91 2.67 -15.28
CA VAL A 36 9.75 3.97 -15.97
C VAL A 36 11.05 4.36 -16.69
N ALA A 37 12.20 4.09 -16.08
CA ALA A 37 13.51 4.46 -16.62
C ALA A 37 13.90 3.67 -17.88
N THR A 38 13.15 2.65 -18.28
CA THR A 38 13.35 2.00 -19.59
C THR A 38 13.11 2.94 -20.76
N THR A 39 12.25 3.95 -20.62
CA THR A 39 11.84 4.86 -21.70
C THR A 39 11.86 6.33 -21.32
N HIS A 40 11.88 6.65 -20.02
CA HIS A 40 11.76 8.01 -19.49
C HIS A 40 12.88 8.31 -18.50
N LYS A 41 13.16 9.58 -18.27
CA LYS A 41 14.15 10.01 -17.26
C LYS A 41 13.51 9.98 -15.87
N VAL A 42 14.21 9.38 -14.94
CA VAL A 42 13.79 9.28 -13.54
C VAL A 42 14.87 9.88 -12.64
N LEU A 43 14.47 10.76 -11.73
CA LEU A 43 15.32 11.27 -10.67
C LEU A 43 14.83 10.74 -9.31
N TYR A 44 15.70 10.00 -8.63
CA TYR A 44 15.44 9.51 -7.27
C TYR A 44 16.24 10.35 -6.27
N VAL A 45 15.55 11.13 -5.46
CA VAL A 45 16.15 11.95 -4.41
C VAL A 45 15.99 11.23 -3.08
N THR A 46 17.10 11.07 -2.38
CA THR A 46 17.13 10.45 -1.04
C THR A 46 17.76 11.40 -0.02
N GLY A 47 17.08 11.55 1.12
CA GLY A 47 17.61 12.28 2.27
C GLY A 47 18.06 11.36 3.41
N GLU A 48 17.85 10.04 3.28
CA GLU A 48 18.17 9.06 4.35
C GLU A 48 19.37 8.19 4.00
N GLU A 49 19.55 7.88 2.72
CA GLU A 49 20.59 6.95 2.26
C GLU A 49 21.55 7.65 1.29
N SER A 50 22.80 7.20 1.26
CA SER A 50 23.77 7.64 0.26
C SER A 50 23.41 7.05 -1.12
N ALA A 51 23.86 7.73 -2.18
CA ALA A 51 23.68 7.23 -3.55
C ALA A 51 24.28 5.83 -3.76
N ARG A 52 25.37 5.50 -3.04
CA ARG A 52 25.97 4.16 -3.05
C ARG A 52 25.06 3.10 -2.47
N GLN A 53 24.36 3.39 -1.36
CA GLN A 53 23.41 2.46 -0.73
C GLN A 53 22.20 2.21 -1.63
N ILE A 54 21.65 3.29 -2.24
CA ILE A 54 20.57 3.17 -3.22
C ILE A 54 21.02 2.32 -4.42
N ARG A 55 22.23 2.54 -4.95
CA ARG A 55 22.77 1.73 -6.05
C ARG A 55 22.89 0.26 -5.70
N MET A 56 23.43 -0.07 -4.51
CA MET A 56 23.51 -1.46 -4.05
C MET A 56 22.13 -2.11 -3.92
N ARG A 57 21.13 -1.36 -3.45
CA ARG A 57 19.75 -1.83 -3.36
C ARG A 57 19.14 -2.03 -4.75
N ALA A 58 19.34 -1.09 -5.66
CA ALA A 58 18.87 -1.17 -7.04
C ALA A 58 19.48 -2.37 -7.77
N ASP A 59 20.77 -2.65 -7.56
CA ASP A 59 21.46 -3.82 -8.11
C ASP A 59 20.81 -5.12 -7.63
N ARG A 60 20.60 -5.29 -6.31
CA ARG A 60 19.93 -6.46 -5.73
C ARG A 60 18.52 -6.66 -6.26
N LEU A 61 17.81 -5.57 -6.60
CA LEU A 61 16.44 -5.59 -7.10
C LEU A 61 16.37 -5.71 -8.64
N ASN A 62 17.51 -5.84 -9.33
CA ASN A 62 17.62 -5.75 -10.78
C ASN A 62 16.95 -4.48 -11.34
N ALA A 63 17.15 -3.36 -10.64
CA ALA A 63 16.52 -2.07 -10.92
C ALA A 63 17.50 -1.01 -11.46
N LEU A 64 18.70 -1.42 -11.89
CA LEU A 64 19.67 -0.51 -12.53
C LEU A 64 19.23 -0.21 -13.96
N GLN A 65 19.16 1.09 -14.27
CA GLN A 65 18.79 1.59 -15.60
C GLN A 65 19.61 2.86 -15.91
N ASP A 66 19.97 3.07 -17.17
CA ASP A 66 20.78 4.23 -17.60
C ASP A 66 20.05 5.56 -17.40
N ASN A 67 18.72 5.58 -17.48
CA ASN A 67 17.90 6.77 -17.27
C ASN A 67 17.46 6.97 -15.80
N LEU A 68 17.97 6.18 -14.86
CA LEU A 68 17.71 6.33 -13.43
C LEU A 68 18.86 7.09 -12.76
N PHE A 69 18.61 8.33 -12.41
CA PHE A 69 19.56 9.21 -11.72
C PHE A 69 19.25 9.22 -10.21
N VAL A 70 20.29 9.21 -9.39
CA VAL A 70 20.16 9.24 -7.92
C VAL A 70 20.87 10.48 -7.39
N LEU A 71 20.16 11.24 -6.56
CA LEU A 71 20.64 12.43 -5.89
C LEU A 71 20.49 12.27 -4.36
N SER A 72 21.59 12.43 -3.63
CA SER A 72 21.54 12.49 -2.15
C SER A 72 21.59 13.97 -1.75
N GLU A 73 20.40 14.53 -1.45
CA GLU A 73 20.21 15.94 -1.10
C GLU A 73 18.93 16.10 -0.25
N THR A 74 18.94 17.07 0.65
CA THR A 74 17.82 17.39 1.56
C THR A 74 17.32 18.82 1.42
N ASP A 75 18.12 19.73 0.84
CA ASP A 75 17.73 21.11 0.56
C ASP A 75 16.84 21.17 -0.70
N LEU A 76 15.58 21.55 -0.53
CA LEU A 76 14.61 21.58 -1.63
C LEU A 76 14.99 22.56 -2.75
N GLU A 77 15.66 23.67 -2.44
CA GLU A 77 16.09 24.63 -3.46
C GLU A 77 17.19 24.03 -4.37
N ARG A 78 18.08 23.22 -3.78
CA ARG A 78 19.09 22.49 -4.56
C ARG A 78 18.45 21.37 -5.37
N ILE A 79 17.49 20.66 -4.79
CA ILE A 79 16.70 19.63 -5.51
C ILE A 79 16.00 20.27 -6.71
N GLU A 80 15.35 21.41 -6.54
CA GLU A 80 14.65 22.13 -7.63
C GLU A 80 15.62 22.50 -8.78
N ARG A 81 16.82 22.97 -8.46
CA ARG A 81 17.86 23.24 -9.49
C ARG A 81 18.21 21.99 -10.28
N HIS A 82 18.46 20.87 -9.60
CA HIS A 82 18.76 19.61 -10.27
C HIS A 82 17.59 19.10 -11.12
N VAL A 83 16.36 19.29 -10.67
CA VAL A 83 15.16 18.95 -11.44
C VAL A 83 15.08 19.76 -12.73
N LEU A 84 15.37 21.06 -12.68
CA LEU A 84 15.36 21.94 -13.86
C LEU A 84 16.47 21.59 -14.86
N GLU A 85 17.63 21.16 -14.37
CA GLU A 85 18.76 20.70 -15.20
C GLU A 85 18.50 19.34 -15.84
N THR A 86 18.03 18.37 -15.05
CA THR A 86 17.83 16.96 -15.48
C THR A 86 16.58 16.81 -16.32
N LYS A 87 15.53 17.60 -16.02
CA LYS A 87 14.18 17.53 -16.61
C LYS A 87 13.65 16.10 -16.61
N PRO A 88 13.47 15.49 -15.42
CA PRO A 88 12.96 14.14 -15.33
C PRO A 88 11.46 14.10 -15.64
N ASP A 89 10.97 12.98 -16.14
CA ASP A 89 9.54 12.68 -16.29
C ASP A 89 8.92 12.23 -14.96
N LEU A 90 9.72 11.57 -14.12
CA LEU A 90 9.36 11.10 -12.79
C LEU A 90 10.40 11.52 -11.76
N LEU A 91 9.94 12.13 -10.67
CA LEU A 91 10.74 12.48 -9.50
C LEU A 91 10.25 11.67 -8.28
N ILE A 92 11.16 11.03 -7.58
CA ILE A 92 10.88 10.39 -6.28
C ILE A 92 11.56 11.18 -5.18
N ILE A 93 10.84 11.42 -4.08
CA ILE A 93 11.37 12.02 -2.84
C ILE A 93 11.29 10.98 -1.71
N ASP A 94 12.41 10.47 -1.23
CA ASP A 94 12.52 9.46 -0.19
C ASP A 94 13.43 9.94 0.97
N SER A 95 12.88 10.45 2.04
CA SER A 95 11.48 10.73 2.37
C SER A 95 11.19 12.22 2.53
N ILE A 96 9.92 12.60 2.54
CA ILE A 96 9.52 14.01 2.72
C ILE A 96 9.94 14.56 4.08
N GLN A 97 10.09 13.71 5.09
CA GLN A 97 10.50 14.10 6.43
C GLN A 97 11.94 14.60 6.50
N THR A 98 12.79 14.22 5.56
CA THR A 98 14.20 14.66 5.52
C THR A 98 14.41 15.90 4.69
N ILE A 99 13.46 16.24 3.83
CA ILE A 99 13.56 17.43 2.97
C ILE A 99 13.18 18.69 3.75
N PHE A 100 13.90 19.77 3.52
CA PHE A 100 13.63 21.04 4.15
C PHE A 100 13.81 22.23 3.20
N ARG A 101 13.19 23.34 3.57
CA ARG A 101 13.39 24.66 2.94
C ARG A 101 14.13 25.56 3.93
N PRO A 102 15.24 26.20 3.51
CA PRO A 102 16.03 27.08 4.40
C PRO A 102 15.27 28.30 4.90
N ASP A 103 14.29 28.80 4.13
CA ASP A 103 13.47 29.97 4.46
C ASP A 103 12.38 29.69 5.50
N VAL A 104 12.10 28.44 5.84
CA VAL A 104 11.10 28.03 6.82
C VAL A 104 11.76 27.79 8.19
N GLN A 105 11.44 28.64 9.18
CA GLN A 105 12.02 28.59 10.54
C GLN A 105 11.47 27.43 11.38
N SER A 106 11.66 26.19 10.94
CA SER A 106 11.29 25.00 11.70
C SER A 106 12.19 23.82 11.33
N ALA A 107 12.34 22.88 12.27
CA ALA A 107 13.22 21.73 12.03
C ALA A 107 12.72 20.84 10.86
N PRO A 108 13.62 20.19 10.11
CA PRO A 108 13.25 19.15 9.14
C PRO A 108 12.31 18.11 9.76
N GLY A 109 11.34 17.63 8.99
CA GLY A 109 10.33 16.68 9.48
C GLY A 109 9.19 17.28 10.32
N SER A 110 9.27 18.57 10.68
CA SER A 110 8.15 19.26 11.32
C SER A 110 6.96 19.41 10.38
N VAL A 111 5.76 19.54 10.93
CA VAL A 111 4.52 19.72 10.15
C VAL A 111 4.63 20.88 9.17
N SER A 112 5.22 22.02 9.61
CA SER A 112 5.40 23.20 8.78
C SER A 112 6.34 22.92 7.60
N GLN A 113 7.51 22.32 7.84
CA GLN A 113 8.45 21.97 6.79
C GLN A 113 7.85 21.00 5.78
N VAL A 114 7.25 19.92 6.26
CA VAL A 114 6.64 18.89 5.41
C VAL A 114 5.53 19.50 4.54
N ARG A 115 4.72 20.41 5.10
CA ARG A 115 3.69 21.12 4.36
C ARG A 115 4.28 22.03 3.27
N GLU A 116 5.20 22.91 3.63
CA GLU A 116 5.78 23.90 2.71
C GLU A 116 6.59 23.21 1.59
N CYS A 117 7.34 22.16 1.92
CA CYS A 117 8.02 21.34 0.93
C CYS A 117 7.01 20.67 -0.04
N SER A 118 5.92 20.12 0.46
CA SER A 118 4.91 19.47 -0.37
C SER A 118 4.18 20.46 -1.30
N VAL A 119 3.89 21.68 -0.82
CA VAL A 119 3.32 22.74 -1.66
C VAL A 119 4.28 23.14 -2.78
N SER A 120 5.58 23.28 -2.47
CA SER A 120 6.60 23.58 -3.48
C SER A 120 6.74 22.44 -4.49
N LEU A 121 6.74 21.19 -4.05
CA LEU A 121 6.78 20.02 -4.94
C LEU A 121 5.53 19.94 -5.83
N LEU A 122 4.34 20.29 -5.31
CA LEU A 122 3.13 20.38 -6.14
C LEU A 122 3.27 21.44 -7.24
N ARG A 123 3.84 22.61 -6.91
CA ARG A 123 4.11 23.67 -7.88
C ARG A 123 5.08 23.18 -8.97
N ILE A 124 6.18 22.55 -8.59
CA ILE A 124 7.17 21.97 -9.51
C ILE A 124 6.49 20.95 -10.43
N ALA A 125 5.69 20.04 -9.88
CA ALA A 125 4.96 19.03 -10.63
C ALA A 125 4.08 19.67 -11.72
N LYS A 126 3.24 20.65 -11.34
CA LYS A 126 2.27 21.28 -12.24
C LYS A 126 2.95 22.16 -13.29
N GLN A 127 3.97 22.95 -12.91
CA GLN A 127 4.64 23.88 -13.82
C GLN A 127 5.51 23.17 -14.87
N ASN A 128 6.16 22.08 -14.47
CA ASN A 128 7.08 21.35 -15.34
C ASN A 128 6.51 20.07 -15.94
N ASN A 129 5.23 19.76 -15.63
CA ASN A 129 4.55 18.52 -16.04
C ASN A 129 5.29 17.24 -15.62
N ILE A 130 5.94 17.28 -14.44
CA ILE A 130 6.71 16.18 -13.86
C ILE A 130 5.83 15.43 -12.88
N SER A 131 5.76 14.12 -13.00
CA SER A 131 5.11 13.27 -11.99
C SER A 131 6.00 13.16 -10.76
N ILE A 132 5.47 13.47 -9.57
CA ILE A 132 6.24 13.43 -8.33
C ILE A 132 5.63 12.42 -7.37
N PHE A 133 6.45 11.49 -6.89
CA PHE A 133 6.11 10.58 -5.81
C PHE A 133 6.84 11.00 -4.54
N ILE A 134 6.08 11.23 -3.49
CA ILE A 134 6.59 11.54 -2.15
C ILE A 134 6.41 10.31 -1.28
N ILE A 135 7.49 9.85 -0.66
CA ILE A 135 7.43 8.79 0.35
C ILE A 135 7.29 9.43 1.72
N GLY A 136 6.31 8.96 2.50
CA GLY A 136 6.09 9.37 3.88
C GLY A 136 6.06 8.18 4.83
N HIS A 137 6.44 8.42 6.08
CA HIS A 137 6.32 7.45 7.16
C HIS A 137 5.12 7.78 8.04
N VAL A 138 4.38 6.75 8.47
CA VAL A 138 3.34 6.88 9.49
C VAL A 138 3.97 6.76 10.88
N THR A 139 3.39 7.44 11.87
CA THR A 139 3.80 7.27 13.27
C THR A 139 3.30 5.92 13.80
N LYS A 140 3.81 5.49 14.98
CA LYS A 140 3.40 4.25 15.64
C LYS A 140 1.90 4.18 15.93
N ASP A 141 1.22 5.31 15.98
CA ASP A 141 -0.24 5.41 16.20
C ASP A 141 -1.03 5.36 14.87
N GLY A 142 -0.41 4.99 13.76
CA GLY A 142 -1.06 4.93 12.45
C GLY A 142 -1.39 6.29 11.83
N THR A 143 -1.02 7.38 12.51
CA THR A 143 -1.19 8.74 11.99
C THR A 143 0.03 9.15 11.18
N LEU A 144 -0.19 9.88 10.08
CA LEU A 144 0.89 10.45 9.28
C LEU A 144 1.67 11.45 10.15
N ALA A 145 2.99 11.27 10.26
CA ALA A 145 3.83 12.30 10.86
C ALA A 145 3.84 13.53 9.95
N GLY A 146 3.08 14.55 10.31
CA GLY A 146 2.88 15.74 9.50
C GLY A 146 1.91 15.57 8.33
N PRO A 147 0.78 15.47 8.47
CA PRO A 147 -0.31 14.54 8.60
C PRO A 147 -1.42 14.72 7.51
N ARG A 148 -2.66 14.52 7.86
CA ARG A 148 -3.90 14.83 7.12
C ARG A 148 -3.82 16.11 6.24
N VAL A 149 -2.95 17.06 6.54
CA VAL A 149 -2.66 18.25 5.73
C VAL A 149 -2.11 17.88 4.34
N LEU A 150 -1.28 16.84 4.23
CA LEU A 150 -0.74 16.41 2.94
C LEU A 150 -1.81 15.77 2.04
N GLU A 151 -2.78 15.07 2.63
CA GLU A 151 -3.87 14.45 1.88
C GLU A 151 -4.68 15.48 1.09
N HIS A 152 -4.79 16.71 1.58
CA HIS A 152 -5.47 17.79 0.86
C HIS A 152 -4.62 18.41 -0.24
N ILE A 153 -3.30 18.39 -0.11
CA ILE A 153 -2.36 18.98 -1.05
C ILE A 153 -2.15 18.06 -2.27
N VAL A 154 -1.96 16.76 -2.04
CA VAL A 154 -1.62 15.80 -3.09
C VAL A 154 -2.83 15.36 -3.91
N ASP A 155 -2.59 14.90 -5.13
CA ASP A 155 -3.62 14.39 -6.03
C ASP A 155 -4.03 12.95 -5.68
N THR A 156 -3.06 12.13 -5.26
CA THR A 156 -3.27 10.72 -4.92
C THR A 156 -2.55 10.38 -3.62
N VAL A 157 -3.22 9.61 -2.76
CA VAL A 157 -2.64 9.04 -1.54
C VAL A 157 -2.70 7.52 -1.64
N LEU A 158 -1.54 6.89 -1.59
CA LEU A 158 -1.37 5.45 -1.59
C LEU A 158 -0.94 4.99 -0.20
N TYR A 159 -1.63 4.00 0.33
CA TYR A 159 -1.26 3.34 1.58
C TYR A 159 -0.67 1.97 1.27
N PHE A 160 0.55 1.73 1.73
CA PHE A 160 1.27 0.47 1.56
C PHE A 160 1.36 -0.24 2.89
N GLU A 161 0.66 -1.34 3.01
CA GLU A 161 0.46 -2.08 4.25
C GLU A 161 0.93 -3.53 4.13
N GLY A 162 1.19 -4.15 5.27
CA GLY A 162 1.56 -5.55 5.41
C GLY A 162 2.41 -5.78 6.65
N GLU A 163 2.22 -6.89 7.30
CA GLU A 163 3.02 -7.29 8.46
C GLU A 163 4.46 -7.62 8.05
N ARG A 164 5.43 -7.35 8.93
CA ARG A 164 6.85 -7.55 8.64
C ARG A 164 7.19 -8.99 8.25
N ASN A 165 6.48 -9.95 8.83
CA ASN A 165 6.70 -11.37 8.62
C ASN A 165 5.74 -11.99 7.60
N ALA A 166 4.77 -11.24 7.07
CA ALA A 166 3.89 -11.73 6.02
C ALA A 166 4.60 -11.74 4.66
N GLU A 167 4.28 -12.70 3.83
CA GLU A 167 4.83 -12.81 2.46
C GLU A 167 4.26 -11.73 1.55
N TYR A 168 3.03 -11.28 1.82
CA TYR A 168 2.29 -10.37 0.97
C TYR A 168 2.26 -8.94 1.50
N ARG A 169 2.12 -8.00 0.57
CA ARG A 169 1.93 -6.57 0.82
C ARG A 169 0.78 -6.06 -0.02
N VAL A 170 -0.01 -5.17 0.54
CA VAL A 170 -1.18 -4.59 -0.13
C VAL A 170 -0.97 -3.10 -0.32
N LEU A 171 -1.24 -2.61 -1.52
CA LEU A 171 -1.24 -1.20 -1.86
C LEU A 171 -2.68 -0.77 -2.13
N ARG A 172 -3.15 0.24 -1.40
CA ARG A 172 -4.49 0.82 -1.55
C ARG A 172 -4.40 2.29 -1.91
N ALA A 173 -5.35 2.77 -2.69
CA ALA A 173 -5.56 4.20 -2.86
C ALA A 173 -6.56 4.68 -1.80
N ILE A 174 -6.12 5.55 -0.89
CA ILE A 174 -7.01 6.23 0.08
C ILE A 174 -7.68 7.43 -0.57
N LYS A 175 -6.96 8.09 -1.49
CA LYS A 175 -7.43 9.19 -2.31
C LYS A 175 -6.87 9.05 -3.71
N ASN A 176 -7.69 9.25 -4.71
CA ASN A 176 -7.24 9.31 -6.10
C ASN A 176 -8.16 10.25 -6.91
N ARG A 177 -7.61 11.37 -7.39
CA ARG A 177 -8.36 12.32 -8.22
C ARG A 177 -8.56 11.82 -9.66
N PHE A 178 -7.82 10.79 -10.05
CA PHE A 178 -7.74 10.32 -11.44
C PHE A 178 -8.35 8.94 -11.65
N GLY A 179 -8.79 8.28 -10.55
CA GLY A 179 -9.34 6.95 -10.63
C GLY A 179 -10.09 6.51 -9.39
N ASN A 180 -10.55 5.28 -9.41
CA ASN A 180 -11.27 4.66 -8.32
C ASN A 180 -10.32 4.33 -7.16
N THR A 181 -10.76 4.53 -5.91
CA THR A 181 -10.01 4.19 -4.70
C THR A 181 -10.26 2.77 -4.20
N ASN A 182 -11.19 2.04 -4.81
CA ASN A 182 -11.54 0.68 -4.40
C ASN A 182 -10.56 -0.39 -4.91
N GLU A 183 -9.61 -0.01 -5.80
CA GLU A 183 -8.67 -0.96 -6.38
C GLU A 183 -7.49 -1.21 -5.46
N ILE A 184 -7.06 -2.48 -5.38
CA ILE A 184 -5.89 -2.90 -4.62
C ILE A 184 -4.79 -3.46 -5.52
N GLY A 185 -3.55 -3.22 -5.13
CA GLY A 185 -2.36 -3.88 -5.65
C GLY A 185 -1.81 -4.86 -4.63
N ILE A 186 -1.54 -6.08 -5.04
CA ILE A 186 -1.00 -7.11 -4.17
C ILE A 186 0.39 -7.49 -4.66
N PHE A 187 1.33 -7.53 -3.73
CA PHE A 187 2.73 -7.83 -4.00
C PHE A 187 3.21 -8.92 -3.04
N GLU A 188 4.03 -9.81 -3.54
CA GLU A 188 4.74 -10.81 -2.75
C GLU A 188 6.17 -10.33 -2.48
N MET A 189 6.63 -10.48 -1.24
CA MET A 189 8.00 -10.16 -0.86
C MET A 189 8.89 -11.36 -1.14
N ARG A 190 9.79 -11.23 -2.10
CA ARG A 190 10.80 -12.25 -2.45
C ARG A 190 12.21 -11.73 -2.18
N GLU A 191 13.21 -12.59 -2.26
CA GLU A 191 14.63 -12.19 -2.16
C GLU A 191 15.00 -11.13 -3.21
N THR A 192 14.42 -11.21 -4.41
CA THR A 192 14.58 -10.25 -5.51
C THR A 192 13.72 -8.99 -5.37
N GLY A 193 13.04 -8.81 -4.21
CA GLY A 193 12.16 -7.69 -3.92
C GLY A 193 10.68 -7.98 -4.13
N LEU A 194 9.88 -6.93 -4.25
CA LEU A 194 8.44 -7.01 -4.39
C LEU A 194 8.05 -7.43 -5.81
N VAL A 195 7.26 -8.49 -5.94
CA VAL A 195 6.75 -9.01 -7.20
C VAL A 195 5.23 -8.87 -7.23
N ASP A 196 4.66 -8.41 -8.34
CA ASP A 196 3.21 -8.36 -8.52
C ASP A 196 2.59 -9.77 -8.42
N VAL A 197 1.48 -9.89 -7.70
CA VAL A 197 0.69 -11.12 -7.61
C VAL A 197 -0.44 -11.07 -8.63
N PRO A 198 -0.35 -11.80 -9.75
CA PRO A 198 -1.38 -11.80 -10.79
C PRO A 198 -2.70 -12.38 -10.29
N ASP A 199 -2.62 -13.47 -9.53
CA ASP A 199 -3.76 -14.15 -8.92
C ASP A 199 -3.75 -13.99 -7.42
N ALA A 200 -4.52 -13.02 -6.94
CA ALA A 200 -4.63 -12.71 -5.52
C ALA A 200 -5.41 -13.79 -4.74
N SER A 201 -6.17 -14.65 -5.40
CA SER A 201 -6.92 -15.73 -4.73
C SER A 201 -5.99 -16.69 -4.00
N LYS A 202 -4.75 -16.83 -4.48
CA LYS A 202 -3.73 -17.68 -3.82
C LYS A 202 -3.41 -17.25 -2.38
N MET A 203 -3.63 -16.00 -2.04
CA MET A 203 -3.43 -15.51 -0.66
C MET A 203 -4.49 -16.02 0.32
N PHE A 204 -5.68 -16.35 -0.19
CA PHE A 204 -6.88 -16.66 0.59
C PHE A 204 -7.30 -18.11 0.49
N LEU A 205 -6.53 -18.91 -0.23
CA LEU A 205 -6.74 -20.36 -0.35
C LEU A 205 -5.61 -21.09 0.38
N SER A 206 -5.97 -22.11 1.16
CA SER A 206 -4.99 -23.01 1.75
C SER A 206 -4.38 -23.91 0.66
N GLU A 207 -3.09 -24.21 0.77
CA GLU A 207 -2.41 -25.18 -0.12
C GLU A 207 -2.84 -26.62 0.20
N GLU A 208 -3.39 -26.86 1.37
CA GLU A 208 -3.86 -28.15 1.82
C GLU A 208 -5.30 -28.41 1.31
N ASN A 209 -5.53 -29.61 0.89
CA ASN A 209 -6.71 -30.13 0.22
C ASN A 209 -8.06 -29.53 0.72
N SER A 210 -8.75 -28.89 -0.18
CA SER A 210 -10.09 -28.30 -0.03
C SER A 210 -11.23 -29.28 0.26
N ASN A 211 -10.93 -30.54 0.57
CA ASN A 211 -11.91 -31.60 0.83
C ASN A 211 -12.22 -31.82 2.30
N GLU A 212 -11.71 -30.95 3.19
CA GLU A 212 -12.05 -31.06 4.60
C GLU A 212 -13.47 -30.55 4.89
N SER A 213 -14.19 -31.31 5.73
CA SER A 213 -15.52 -30.90 6.17
C SER A 213 -15.48 -29.59 6.91
N GLY A 214 -16.35 -28.64 6.53
CA GLY A 214 -16.43 -27.32 7.12
C GLY A 214 -15.68 -26.23 6.33
N THR A 215 -15.08 -26.57 5.19
CA THR A 215 -14.41 -25.62 4.31
C THR A 215 -15.26 -25.33 3.07
N VAL A 216 -15.39 -24.06 2.72
CA VAL A 216 -16.08 -23.62 1.49
C VAL A 216 -15.31 -22.48 0.83
N ILE A 217 -15.19 -22.54 -0.48
CA ILE A 217 -14.60 -21.46 -1.26
C ILE A 217 -15.72 -20.61 -1.86
N ILE A 218 -15.69 -19.31 -1.59
CA ILE A 218 -16.67 -18.35 -2.10
C ILE A 218 -16.00 -17.27 -2.92
N PRO A 219 -16.67 -16.72 -3.95
CA PRO A 219 -16.20 -15.51 -4.64
C PRO A 219 -16.51 -14.27 -3.78
N ALA A 220 -15.50 -13.43 -3.62
CA ALA A 220 -15.61 -12.09 -3.03
C ALA A 220 -15.17 -11.05 -4.05
N LEU A 221 -15.62 -9.81 -3.89
CA LEU A 221 -15.17 -8.67 -4.71
C LEU A 221 -14.38 -7.71 -3.84
N GLU A 222 -13.17 -7.40 -4.27
CA GLU A 222 -12.37 -6.31 -3.71
C GLU A 222 -12.09 -5.29 -4.82
N GLY A 223 -12.75 -4.14 -4.73
CA GLY A 223 -12.84 -3.21 -5.86
C GLY A 223 -13.58 -3.82 -7.05
N THR A 224 -12.91 -3.93 -8.17
CA THR A 224 -13.40 -4.64 -9.38
C THR A 224 -12.81 -6.05 -9.51
N ARG A 225 -11.97 -6.47 -8.56
CA ARG A 225 -11.25 -7.73 -8.65
C ARG A 225 -12.02 -8.85 -7.98
N PRO A 226 -12.43 -9.90 -8.68
CA PRO A 226 -12.94 -11.11 -8.06
C PRO A 226 -11.79 -11.86 -7.37
N LEU A 227 -12.03 -12.28 -6.15
CA LEU A 227 -11.14 -13.08 -5.33
C LEU A 227 -11.86 -14.35 -4.91
N LEU A 228 -11.16 -15.46 -4.88
CA LEU A 228 -11.64 -16.66 -4.20
C LEU A 228 -11.15 -16.62 -2.75
N VAL A 229 -12.06 -16.79 -1.82
CA VAL A 229 -11.80 -16.74 -0.39
C VAL A 229 -12.27 -18.04 0.23
N GLU A 230 -11.39 -18.67 1.00
CA GLU A 230 -11.71 -19.86 1.76
C GLU A 230 -12.28 -19.47 3.12
N ILE A 231 -13.48 -20.00 3.42
CA ILE A 231 -14.12 -19.88 4.72
C ILE A 231 -14.06 -21.24 5.38
N GLN A 232 -13.54 -21.27 6.60
CA GLN A 232 -13.48 -22.48 7.41
C GLN A 232 -14.44 -22.36 8.59
N SER A 233 -15.15 -23.41 8.89
CA SER A 233 -16.01 -23.52 10.05
C SER A 233 -15.73 -24.81 10.80
N LEU A 234 -15.62 -24.72 12.11
CA LEU A 234 -15.46 -25.89 12.99
C LEU A 234 -16.67 -26.02 13.89
N VAL A 235 -17.27 -27.21 13.86
CA VAL A 235 -18.38 -27.56 14.73
C VAL A 235 -17.94 -28.68 15.67
N ALA A 236 -18.01 -28.45 16.96
CA ALA A 236 -17.65 -29.43 17.98
C ALA A 236 -18.74 -29.57 19.04
N PRO A 237 -18.94 -30.77 19.62
CA PRO A 237 -19.79 -30.95 20.79
C PRO A 237 -19.30 -30.04 21.94
N THR A 238 -20.26 -29.42 22.65
CA THR A 238 -19.92 -28.54 23.76
C THR A 238 -20.66 -28.94 25.04
N PRO A 239 -20.00 -28.95 26.20
CA PRO A 239 -20.65 -29.10 27.49
C PRO A 239 -21.29 -27.80 28.01
N TYR A 240 -21.06 -26.66 27.32
CA TYR A 240 -21.56 -25.35 27.76
C TYR A 240 -23.02 -25.13 27.35
N VAL A 241 -23.78 -24.53 28.25
CA VAL A 241 -25.16 -24.09 28.01
C VAL A 241 -25.27 -22.62 28.36
N PRO A 242 -25.55 -21.70 27.41
CA PRO A 242 -25.77 -21.94 25.97
C PRO A 242 -24.48 -22.26 25.19
N PRO A 243 -24.58 -22.90 24.01
CA PRO A 243 -23.45 -23.13 23.12
C PRO A 243 -22.73 -21.84 22.76
N ARG A 244 -21.40 -21.89 22.74
CA ARG A 244 -20.59 -20.70 22.35
C ARG A 244 -20.42 -20.65 20.84
N ARG A 245 -20.49 -19.45 20.30
CA ARG A 245 -20.15 -19.14 18.91
C ARG A 245 -19.08 -18.06 18.92
N THR A 246 -18.00 -18.32 18.21
CA THR A 246 -16.89 -17.38 18.04
C THR A 246 -16.63 -17.19 16.56
N SER A 247 -16.13 -16.04 16.21
CA SER A 247 -15.71 -15.70 14.86
C SER A 247 -14.52 -14.76 14.95
N ASP A 248 -13.49 -14.97 14.13
CA ASP A 248 -12.31 -14.12 14.15
C ASP A 248 -12.44 -12.94 13.19
N SER A 249 -12.83 -13.15 11.97
CA SER A 249 -12.81 -12.10 10.95
C SER A 249 -14.18 -11.62 10.50
N ILE A 250 -15.26 -12.34 10.85
CA ILE A 250 -16.62 -11.95 10.50
C ILE A 250 -17.33 -11.44 11.77
N ASP A 251 -18.03 -10.32 11.65
CA ASP A 251 -18.83 -9.77 12.76
C ASP A 251 -19.83 -10.80 13.25
N ILE A 252 -19.68 -11.22 14.51
CA ILE A 252 -20.54 -12.23 15.16
C ILE A 252 -22.01 -11.82 15.12
N LYS A 253 -22.35 -10.54 15.16
CA LYS A 253 -23.74 -10.05 15.05
C LYS A 253 -24.32 -10.32 13.67
N LYS A 254 -23.51 -10.17 12.61
CA LYS A 254 -23.94 -10.52 11.25
C LYS A 254 -24.16 -12.02 11.11
N ILE A 255 -23.29 -12.84 11.69
CA ILE A 255 -23.46 -14.30 11.71
C ILE A 255 -24.75 -14.67 12.43
N GLN A 256 -25.01 -14.12 13.61
CA GLN A 256 -26.23 -14.37 14.37
C GLN A 256 -27.51 -14.00 13.60
N LEU A 257 -27.48 -12.84 12.91
CA LEU A 257 -28.59 -12.40 12.06
C LEU A 257 -28.81 -13.36 10.88
N LEU A 258 -27.76 -13.78 10.20
CA LEU A 258 -27.83 -14.73 9.09
C LEU A 258 -28.35 -16.08 9.55
N LEU A 259 -27.89 -16.59 10.69
CA LEU A 259 -28.38 -17.83 11.28
C LEU A 259 -29.87 -17.75 11.58
N ALA A 260 -30.34 -16.66 12.19
CA ALA A 260 -31.77 -16.47 12.48
C ALA A 260 -32.63 -16.44 11.20
N VAL A 261 -32.11 -15.80 10.12
CA VAL A 261 -32.79 -15.81 8.82
C VAL A 261 -32.84 -17.21 8.20
N LEU A 262 -31.73 -17.98 8.27
CA LEU A 262 -31.66 -19.34 7.76
C LEU A 262 -32.60 -20.28 8.54
N GLU A 263 -32.62 -20.18 9.85
CA GLU A 263 -33.57 -20.97 10.68
C GLU A 263 -35.02 -20.65 10.30
N LYS A 264 -35.35 -19.35 10.15
CA LYS A 264 -36.70 -18.92 9.87
C LYS A 264 -37.17 -19.21 8.43
N ARG A 265 -36.31 -19.07 7.46
CA ARG A 265 -36.64 -19.13 6.02
C ARG A 265 -36.35 -20.46 5.38
N VAL A 266 -35.33 -21.17 5.85
CA VAL A 266 -34.84 -22.42 5.27
C VAL A 266 -35.14 -23.62 6.19
N HIS A 267 -35.61 -23.36 7.42
CA HIS A 267 -35.91 -24.34 8.44
C HIS A 267 -34.72 -25.23 8.83
N LEU A 268 -33.51 -24.68 8.80
CA LEU A 268 -32.30 -25.33 9.27
C LEU A 268 -32.16 -25.10 10.78
N ASN A 269 -32.11 -26.18 11.56
CA ASN A 269 -31.89 -26.09 13.01
C ASN A 269 -30.43 -25.81 13.33
N LEU A 270 -30.05 -24.55 13.22
CA LEU A 270 -28.64 -24.06 13.40
C LEU A 270 -28.38 -23.58 14.83
N SER A 271 -29.39 -23.53 15.70
CA SER A 271 -29.27 -22.99 17.05
C SER A 271 -28.29 -23.76 17.95
N LEU A 272 -28.01 -25.03 17.63
CA LEU A 272 -27.09 -25.90 18.36
C LEU A 272 -25.72 -26.05 17.74
N ILE A 273 -25.44 -25.32 16.65
CA ILE A 273 -24.19 -25.45 15.88
C ILE A 273 -23.18 -24.37 16.30
N HIS A 274 -21.95 -24.77 16.61
CA HIS A 274 -20.82 -23.87 16.75
C HIS A 274 -20.21 -23.52 15.38
N ILE A 275 -19.99 -22.27 15.15
CA ILE A 275 -19.26 -21.78 13.96
C ILE A 275 -17.95 -21.14 14.43
N SER A 276 -16.82 -21.67 13.98
CA SER A 276 -15.52 -21.04 14.13
C SER A 276 -14.87 -20.86 12.77
N GLU A 277 -14.45 -19.79 12.50
CA GLU A 277 -13.47 -19.00 11.75
C GLU A 277 -13.06 -19.29 10.31
N PRO A 278 -12.90 -18.20 9.50
CA PRO A 278 -11.99 -18.18 8.37
C PRO A 278 -10.56 -17.82 8.82
N THR A 279 -9.59 -18.64 8.51
CA THR A 279 -8.20 -18.55 9.02
C THR A 279 -7.36 -17.46 8.37
N ARG A 280 -7.81 -16.73 7.34
CA ARG A 280 -7.02 -15.74 6.59
C ARG A 280 -7.72 -14.44 6.18
N LEU A 281 -8.91 -14.13 6.69
CA LEU A 281 -9.59 -12.86 6.41
C LEU A 281 -9.11 -11.67 7.28
N ALA A 282 -8.13 -11.85 8.14
CA ALA A 282 -7.62 -10.82 9.04
C ALA A 282 -6.79 -9.71 8.34
N LEU A 283 -6.73 -9.68 7.02
CA LEU A 283 -5.92 -8.74 6.23
C LEU A 283 -6.73 -7.81 5.32
N ILE A 284 -8.04 -7.73 5.49
CA ILE A 284 -8.86 -6.80 4.69
C ILE A 284 -9.54 -5.78 5.59
#